data_fb7704e40d35302e2964e10b3d2737f2
#
_entry.id   fb7704e40d35302e2964e10b3d2737f2
#
_cell.length_a   1.000
_cell.length_b   1.000
_cell.length_c   1.000
_cell.angle_alpha   90.00
_cell.angle_beta   90.00
_cell.angle_gamma   90.00
#
_symmetry.space_group_name_H-M   'P 1'
#
loop_
_entity.id
_entity.type
_entity.pdbx_description
1 polymer ?
#
loop_
_entity_poly.entity_id
_entity_poly.type
_entity_poly.pdbx_seq_one_letter_code
_entity_poly.pdbx_strand_id
1 'polypeptide(L)'
;MFAVEKCLYPKADGGTMDGWIINHPDAYPFWANKFLHKMSMGSPQTARQYAYKLCKYLNYLEDCWHIGYADATAKHLAGFLRFLQFGNVIPFVGAVEGKRSGFTVRGYYTVVASFYTFLRSQGKDIKMEVAEERSGENPHSFLYGQGIVTTSPRYVAETSFASGKPPVDYEKWYTDEQVDAILSNFRTYRDKAVFSLSLDGLRIDEILSAQIDLYRADEGTLKLFRSKGRREGEGRVCVLSERSRRLLEEYLYNERSAVEGKLIDSGSLIPTEIFLNLREREGSFGKPMAYHNALEIIKRAAKHAGLDPAKVRTHSGRSTKMEELLRQQALDPASLTDNQILDIMGWKSMESAEPYKNRQDRVTAVENWKRLEAAKEQRRADDQAT
;
A
#
# COMPACT_ATOMS: atom_id res chain seq x y z
N MET A 1 -19.12 -24.79 0.01
CA MET A 1 -18.27 -23.66 -0.49
C MET A 1 -17.86 -22.78 0.67
N PHE A 2 -16.59 -22.44 0.75
CA PHE A 2 -16.03 -21.55 1.77
C PHE A 2 -16.39 -20.08 1.52
N ALA A 3 -16.64 -19.32 2.59
CA ALA A 3 -16.94 -17.89 2.55
C ALA A 3 -16.09 -17.13 3.57
N VAL A 4 -15.73 -15.88 3.25
CA VAL A 4 -14.96 -15.00 4.16
C VAL A 4 -15.91 -14.14 4.95
N GLU A 5 -15.73 -14.09 6.26
CA GLU A 5 -16.51 -13.26 7.18
C GLU A 5 -15.58 -12.38 8.03
N LYS A 6 -16.06 -11.18 8.35
CA LYS A 6 -15.40 -10.29 9.30
C LYS A 6 -15.78 -10.70 10.71
N CYS A 7 -14.80 -10.74 11.61
CA CYS A 7 -15.01 -10.99 13.03
C CYS A 7 -14.24 -9.95 13.86
N LEU A 8 -14.45 -9.98 15.17
CA LEU A 8 -13.70 -9.18 16.14
C LEU A 8 -12.91 -10.12 17.05
N TYR A 9 -11.62 -9.84 17.19
CA TYR A 9 -10.78 -10.53 18.17
C TYR A 9 -10.56 -9.65 19.40
N PRO A 10 -10.61 -10.20 20.62
CA PRO A 10 -10.27 -9.47 21.83
C PRO A 10 -8.77 -9.15 21.84
N LYS A 11 -8.41 -7.96 22.34
CA LYS A 11 -7.05 -7.56 22.63
C LYS A 11 -6.71 -7.74 24.09
N ALA A 12 -5.42 -7.81 24.42
CA ALA A 12 -4.96 -7.93 25.80
C ALA A 12 -5.33 -6.70 26.68
N ASP A 13 -5.53 -5.54 26.06
CA ASP A 13 -5.94 -4.30 26.72
C ASP A 13 -7.46 -4.19 26.97
N GLY A 14 -8.22 -5.24 26.69
CA GLY A 14 -9.69 -5.27 26.80
C GLY A 14 -10.43 -4.69 25.59
N GLY A 15 -9.72 -4.13 24.62
CA GLY A 15 -10.29 -3.67 23.35
C GLY A 15 -10.55 -4.81 22.37
N THR A 16 -11.03 -4.45 21.17
CA THR A 16 -11.21 -5.40 20.05
C THR A 16 -10.39 -4.97 18.84
N MET A 17 -10.07 -5.93 18.01
CA MET A 17 -9.48 -5.67 16.70
C MET A 17 -10.23 -6.41 15.60
N ASP A 18 -10.26 -5.82 14.41
CA ASP A 18 -10.80 -6.46 13.23
C ASP A 18 -10.04 -7.74 12.90
N GLY A 19 -10.79 -8.81 12.68
CA GLY A 19 -10.29 -10.09 12.23
C GLY A 19 -11.08 -10.62 11.03
N TRP A 20 -10.60 -11.71 10.47
CA TRP A 20 -11.20 -12.34 9.30
C TRP A 20 -11.14 -13.84 9.47
N ILE A 21 -12.27 -14.51 9.25
CA ILE A 21 -12.41 -15.96 9.30
C ILE A 21 -12.94 -16.49 7.97
N ILE A 22 -12.72 -17.76 7.75
CA ILE A 22 -13.30 -18.52 6.65
C ILE A 22 -14.29 -19.50 7.26
N ASN A 23 -15.52 -19.47 6.81
CA ASN A 23 -16.59 -20.38 7.21
C ASN A 23 -16.92 -21.35 6.09
N HIS A 24 -17.41 -22.53 6.45
CA HIS A 24 -17.97 -23.54 5.56
C HIS A 24 -19.21 -24.15 6.19
N PRO A 25 -20.30 -24.43 5.44
CA PRO A 25 -21.56 -24.97 6.01
C PRO A 25 -21.36 -26.28 6.76
N ASP A 26 -20.52 -27.16 6.22
CA ASP A 26 -20.40 -28.55 6.68
C ASP A 26 -19.12 -28.81 7.50
N ALA A 27 -18.21 -27.83 7.62
CA ALA A 27 -16.94 -28.00 8.31
C ALA A 27 -16.36 -26.70 8.82
N TYR A 28 -15.80 -26.70 10.02
CA TYR A 28 -15.04 -25.55 10.52
C TYR A 28 -13.56 -25.67 10.12
N PRO A 29 -13.04 -24.80 9.27
CA PRO A 29 -11.65 -24.83 8.80
C PRO A 29 -10.68 -24.29 9.86
N PHE A 30 -10.55 -25.00 10.98
CA PHE A 30 -9.84 -24.58 12.18
C PHE A 30 -8.43 -24.04 11.89
N TRP A 31 -7.64 -24.76 11.10
CA TRP A 31 -6.25 -24.37 10.84
C TRP A 31 -6.13 -23.16 9.93
N ALA A 32 -7.04 -22.99 8.98
CA ALA A 32 -7.12 -21.79 8.16
C ALA A 32 -7.44 -20.57 9.03
N ASN A 33 -8.41 -20.70 9.94
CA ASN A 33 -8.78 -19.63 10.86
C ASN A 33 -7.71 -19.34 11.90
N LYS A 34 -7.00 -20.33 12.42
CA LYS A 34 -5.83 -20.13 13.29
C LYS A 34 -4.69 -19.39 12.58
N PHE A 35 -4.45 -19.70 11.32
CA PHE A 35 -3.50 -18.97 10.48
C PHE A 35 -3.93 -17.51 10.28
N LEU A 36 -5.19 -17.26 9.93
CA LEU A 36 -5.72 -15.91 9.75
C LEU A 36 -5.71 -15.09 11.04
N HIS A 37 -6.00 -15.72 12.18
CA HIS A 37 -5.85 -15.07 13.48
C HIS A 37 -4.41 -14.58 13.70
N LYS A 38 -3.41 -15.45 13.46
CA LYS A 38 -1.99 -15.06 13.54
C LYS A 38 -1.65 -13.87 12.62
N MET A 39 -2.21 -13.85 11.41
CA MET A 39 -2.00 -12.75 10.47
C MET A 39 -2.68 -11.45 10.94
N SER A 40 -3.86 -11.56 11.57
CA SER A 40 -4.60 -10.41 12.12
C SER A 40 -3.84 -9.72 13.24
N MET A 41 -3.12 -10.46 14.08
CA MET A 41 -2.26 -9.91 15.13
C MET A 41 -1.16 -9.01 14.58
N GLY A 42 -0.65 -9.30 13.37
CA GLY A 42 0.34 -8.45 12.70
C GLY A 42 -0.30 -7.28 11.93
N SER A 43 -1.37 -7.54 11.19
CA SER A 43 -2.08 -6.53 10.39
C SER A 43 -3.45 -7.05 9.95
N PRO A 44 -4.57 -6.49 10.46
CA PRO A 44 -5.91 -6.86 10.04
C PRO A 44 -6.14 -6.76 8.54
N GLN A 45 -5.56 -5.75 7.88
CA GLN A 45 -5.68 -5.58 6.43
C GLN A 45 -4.94 -6.67 5.64
N THR A 46 -3.78 -7.13 6.13
CA THR A 46 -3.08 -8.28 5.56
C THR A 46 -3.89 -9.54 5.73
N ALA A 47 -4.45 -9.77 6.93
CA ALA A 47 -5.32 -10.91 7.21
C ALA A 47 -6.54 -10.94 6.30
N ARG A 48 -7.17 -9.79 6.03
CA ARG A 48 -8.26 -9.67 5.06
C ARG A 48 -7.86 -10.20 3.68
N GLN A 49 -6.74 -9.70 3.15
CA GLN A 49 -6.27 -10.13 1.83
C GLN A 49 -5.93 -11.63 1.80
N TYR A 50 -5.35 -12.13 2.88
CA TYR A 50 -5.02 -13.54 3.03
C TYR A 50 -6.27 -14.40 3.09
N ALA A 51 -7.31 -13.98 3.83
CA ALA A 51 -8.58 -14.68 3.93
C ALA A 51 -9.23 -14.88 2.55
N TYR A 52 -9.36 -13.81 1.75
CA TYR A 52 -9.95 -13.92 0.41
C TYR A 52 -9.13 -14.80 -0.54
N LYS A 53 -7.80 -14.72 -0.49
CA LYS A 53 -6.93 -15.53 -1.35
C LYS A 53 -6.94 -16.98 -0.93
N LEU A 54 -6.88 -17.26 0.37
CA LEU A 54 -6.93 -18.62 0.90
C LEU A 54 -8.30 -19.27 0.67
N CYS A 55 -9.38 -18.52 0.93
CA CYS A 55 -10.76 -18.99 0.65
C CYS A 55 -10.93 -19.41 -0.81
N LYS A 56 -10.40 -18.62 -1.75
CA LYS A 56 -10.44 -18.97 -3.18
C LYS A 56 -9.67 -20.26 -3.48
N TYR A 57 -8.54 -20.48 -2.83
CA TYR A 57 -7.77 -21.72 -2.97
C TYR A 57 -8.53 -22.92 -2.39
N LEU A 58 -9.13 -22.78 -1.21
CA LEU A 58 -9.91 -23.84 -0.58
C LEU A 58 -11.14 -24.23 -1.44
N ASN A 59 -11.85 -23.24 -1.98
CA ASN A 59 -12.95 -23.51 -2.92
C ASN A 59 -12.46 -24.21 -4.18
N TYR A 60 -11.31 -23.83 -4.74
CA TYR A 60 -10.74 -24.53 -5.89
C TYR A 60 -10.44 -26.01 -5.59
N LEU A 61 -9.89 -26.31 -4.41
CA LEU A 61 -9.64 -27.70 -4.00
C LEU A 61 -10.96 -28.50 -3.84
N GLU A 62 -11.99 -27.89 -3.25
CA GLU A 62 -13.29 -28.50 -3.06
C GLU A 62 -14.02 -28.70 -4.39
N ASP A 63 -14.13 -27.66 -5.20
CA ASP A 63 -14.96 -27.67 -6.43
C ASP A 63 -14.33 -28.49 -7.56
N CYS A 64 -12.98 -28.41 -7.69
CA CYS A 64 -12.28 -29.04 -8.81
C CYS A 64 -11.71 -30.43 -8.49
N TRP A 65 -11.41 -30.70 -7.22
CA TRP A 65 -10.69 -31.92 -6.83
C TRP A 65 -11.38 -32.71 -5.72
N HIS A 66 -12.39 -32.15 -5.07
CA HIS A 66 -13.11 -32.76 -3.94
C HIS A 66 -12.19 -33.22 -2.80
N ILE A 67 -11.14 -32.46 -2.52
CA ILE A 67 -10.15 -32.74 -1.48
C ILE A 67 -10.00 -31.59 -0.49
N GLY A 68 -9.54 -31.91 0.72
CA GLY A 68 -9.13 -30.92 1.70
C GLY A 68 -7.69 -30.41 1.47
N TYR A 69 -7.34 -29.32 2.14
CA TYR A 69 -5.99 -28.74 2.04
C TYR A 69 -4.89 -29.70 2.55
N ALA A 70 -5.17 -30.63 3.46
CA ALA A 70 -4.21 -31.60 3.95
C ALA A 70 -3.79 -32.62 2.86
N ASP A 71 -4.71 -32.93 1.96
CA ASP A 71 -4.50 -33.89 0.87
C ASP A 71 -3.95 -33.23 -0.41
N ALA A 72 -3.91 -31.91 -0.46
CA ALA A 72 -3.41 -31.20 -1.62
C ALA A 72 -1.90 -31.36 -1.79
N THR A 73 -1.49 -31.58 -3.05
CA THR A 73 -0.07 -31.73 -3.46
C THR A 73 0.41 -30.56 -4.30
N ALA A 74 1.68 -30.55 -4.64
CA ALA A 74 2.26 -29.57 -5.57
C ALA A 74 1.50 -29.49 -6.91
N LYS A 75 0.98 -30.64 -7.42
CA LYS A 75 0.16 -30.68 -8.65
C LYS A 75 -1.13 -29.86 -8.53
N HIS A 76 -1.81 -29.92 -7.38
CA HIS A 76 -3.03 -29.16 -7.14
C HIS A 76 -2.74 -27.67 -7.01
N LEU A 77 -1.61 -27.30 -6.37
CA LEU A 77 -1.17 -25.90 -6.30
C LEU A 77 -0.83 -25.36 -7.70
N ALA A 78 -0.06 -26.09 -8.51
CA ALA A 78 0.25 -25.71 -9.88
C ALA A 78 -1.03 -25.53 -10.72
N GLY A 79 -1.98 -26.47 -10.61
CA GLY A 79 -3.29 -26.39 -11.25
C GLY A 79 -4.08 -25.14 -10.87
N PHE A 80 -4.10 -24.79 -9.56
CA PHE A 80 -4.74 -23.57 -9.08
C PHE A 80 -4.11 -22.30 -9.66
N LEU A 81 -2.79 -22.24 -9.72
CA LEU A 81 -2.09 -21.08 -10.25
C LEU A 81 -2.32 -20.92 -11.76
N ARG A 82 -2.37 -22.04 -12.51
CA ARG A 82 -2.76 -22.05 -13.93
C ARG A 82 -4.22 -21.61 -14.13
N PHE A 83 -5.12 -22.10 -13.28
CA PHE A 83 -6.51 -21.66 -13.28
C PHE A 83 -6.64 -20.15 -13.10
N LEU A 84 -5.91 -19.54 -12.15
CA LEU A 84 -5.90 -18.10 -11.97
C LEU A 84 -5.31 -17.33 -13.16
N GLN A 85 -4.34 -17.90 -13.85
CA GLN A 85 -3.60 -17.25 -14.93
C GLN A 85 -4.34 -17.33 -16.28
N PHE A 86 -4.95 -18.46 -16.58
CA PHE A 86 -5.50 -18.77 -17.90
C PHE A 86 -7.01 -18.96 -17.91
N GLY A 87 -7.66 -18.98 -16.74
CA GLY A 87 -9.07 -19.36 -16.60
C GLY A 87 -9.23 -20.88 -16.61
N ASN A 88 -10.44 -21.34 -16.87
CA ASN A 88 -10.79 -22.76 -16.81
C ASN A 88 -10.05 -23.58 -17.86
N VAL A 89 -9.07 -24.35 -17.44
CA VAL A 89 -8.38 -25.35 -18.27
C VAL A 89 -9.05 -26.73 -18.15
N ILE A 90 -10.01 -26.87 -17.22
CA ILE A 90 -10.75 -28.13 -17.00
C ILE A 90 -12.08 -28.02 -17.74
N PRO A 91 -12.38 -28.94 -18.71
CA PRO A 91 -13.53 -28.81 -19.61
C PRO A 91 -14.91 -28.88 -18.93
N PHE A 92 -15.01 -29.09 -17.64
CA PHE A 92 -16.25 -29.42 -16.93
C PHE A 92 -16.71 -28.41 -15.88
N VAL A 93 -16.01 -27.32 -15.68
CA VAL A 93 -16.40 -26.30 -14.69
C VAL A 93 -16.77 -25.00 -15.41
N GLY A 94 -18.05 -24.72 -15.48
CA GLY A 94 -18.68 -23.72 -16.35
C GLY A 94 -18.51 -22.24 -16.04
N ALA A 95 -17.54 -21.81 -15.23
CA ALA A 95 -17.33 -20.39 -14.92
C ALA A 95 -15.98 -19.91 -15.48
N VAL A 96 -16.02 -19.14 -16.56
CA VAL A 96 -14.85 -18.43 -17.09
C VAL A 96 -14.57 -17.22 -16.18
N GLU A 97 -13.71 -17.37 -15.18
CA GLU A 97 -13.16 -16.24 -14.47
C GLU A 97 -12.09 -15.53 -15.32
N GLY A 98 -12.08 -14.19 -15.25
CA GLY A 98 -11.12 -13.38 -15.99
C GLY A 98 -9.66 -13.72 -15.64
N LYS A 99 -8.80 -13.67 -16.62
CA LYS A 99 -7.34 -13.89 -16.47
C LYS A 99 -6.74 -12.93 -15.47
N ARG A 100 -5.93 -13.46 -14.54
CA ARG A 100 -5.20 -12.66 -13.56
C ARG A 100 -3.78 -12.38 -14.04
N SER A 101 -3.24 -11.18 -13.75
CA SER A 101 -1.83 -10.88 -14.03
C SER A 101 -0.89 -11.79 -13.24
N GLY A 102 0.30 -12.07 -13.77
CA GLY A 102 1.31 -12.89 -13.08
C GLY A 102 1.68 -12.34 -11.69
N PHE A 103 1.67 -11.03 -11.53
CA PHE A 103 1.85 -10.37 -10.22
C PHE A 103 0.74 -10.76 -9.22
N THR A 104 -0.52 -10.77 -9.66
CA THR A 104 -1.66 -11.19 -8.82
C THR A 104 -1.54 -12.66 -8.45
N VAL A 105 -1.21 -13.52 -9.43
CA VAL A 105 -1.02 -14.97 -9.23
C VAL A 105 0.09 -15.26 -8.24
N ARG A 106 1.23 -14.53 -8.31
CA ARG A 106 2.31 -14.60 -7.31
C ARG A 106 1.79 -14.28 -5.90
N GLY A 107 0.90 -13.27 -5.77
CA GLY A 107 0.28 -12.94 -4.48
C GLY A 107 -0.58 -14.07 -3.92
N TYR A 108 -1.26 -14.86 -4.73
CA TYR A 108 -1.97 -16.08 -4.29
C TYR A 108 -0.99 -17.16 -3.87
N TYR A 109 0.03 -17.43 -4.68
CA TYR A 109 1.10 -18.37 -4.31
C TYR A 109 1.71 -18.05 -2.95
N THR A 110 2.07 -16.79 -2.71
CA THR A 110 2.65 -16.36 -1.42
C THR A 110 1.74 -16.69 -0.24
N VAL A 111 0.44 -16.46 -0.36
CA VAL A 111 -0.52 -16.75 0.72
C VAL A 111 -0.63 -18.25 0.97
N VAL A 112 -0.78 -19.06 -0.09
CA VAL A 112 -0.91 -20.51 0.02
C VAL A 112 0.38 -21.13 0.57
N ALA A 113 1.55 -20.70 0.08
CA ALA A 113 2.84 -21.14 0.59
C ALA A 113 3.02 -20.78 2.07
N SER A 114 2.64 -19.58 2.48
CA SER A 114 2.68 -19.16 3.90
C SER A 114 1.76 -20.01 4.77
N PHE A 115 0.59 -20.40 4.26
CA PHE A 115 -0.34 -21.27 4.96
C PHE A 115 0.25 -22.67 5.17
N TYR A 116 0.82 -23.29 4.13
CA TYR A 116 1.48 -24.59 4.27
C TYR A 116 2.72 -24.55 5.17
N THR A 117 3.50 -23.48 5.11
CA THR A 117 4.62 -23.25 6.06
C THR A 117 4.10 -23.18 7.50
N PHE A 118 2.98 -22.48 7.72
CA PHE A 118 2.34 -22.44 9.03
C PHE A 118 1.87 -23.83 9.48
N LEU A 119 1.19 -24.62 8.64
CA LEU A 119 0.75 -25.96 8.98
C LEU A 119 1.91 -26.87 9.40
N ARG A 120 3.04 -26.83 8.67
CA ARG A 120 4.26 -27.55 9.02
C ARG A 120 4.80 -27.11 10.37
N SER A 121 4.86 -25.82 10.64
CA SER A 121 5.32 -25.28 11.94
C SER A 121 4.45 -25.72 13.11
N GLN A 122 3.21 -26.15 12.83
CA GLN A 122 2.28 -26.70 13.82
C GLN A 122 2.28 -28.24 13.86
N GLY A 123 3.26 -28.89 13.18
CA GLY A 123 3.40 -30.35 13.16
C GLY A 123 2.25 -31.05 12.46
N LYS A 124 1.58 -30.43 11.49
CA LYS A 124 0.46 -31.05 10.77
C LYS A 124 0.97 -31.95 9.65
N ASP A 125 0.35 -33.14 9.57
CA ASP A 125 0.54 -34.04 8.45
C ASP A 125 -0.16 -33.44 7.21
N ILE A 126 0.62 -33.17 6.17
CA ILE A 126 0.17 -32.57 4.91
C ILE A 126 0.91 -33.21 3.74
N LYS A 127 0.19 -33.49 2.66
CA LYS A 127 0.78 -34.07 1.44
C LYS A 127 1.50 -33.05 0.55
N MET A 128 1.46 -31.77 0.89
CA MET A 128 2.15 -30.73 0.12
C MET A 128 3.65 -30.89 0.24
N GLU A 129 4.30 -31.22 -0.85
CA GLU A 129 5.74 -31.45 -0.94
C GLU A 129 6.51 -30.13 -0.98
N VAL A 130 7.69 -30.11 -0.36
CA VAL A 130 8.67 -29.02 -0.47
C VAL A 130 9.58 -29.33 -1.63
N ALA A 131 9.63 -28.44 -2.62
CA ALA A 131 10.50 -28.61 -3.79
C ALA A 131 11.97 -28.39 -3.46
N GLU A 132 12.23 -27.37 -2.65
CA GLU A 132 13.56 -26.93 -2.26
C GLU A 132 13.52 -26.37 -0.85
N GLU A 133 14.53 -26.64 -0.07
CA GLU A 133 14.84 -25.85 1.11
C GLU A 133 15.87 -24.80 0.70
N ARG A 134 15.47 -23.54 0.71
CA ARG A 134 16.40 -22.44 0.53
C ARG A 134 17.04 -22.09 1.84
N SER A 135 18.34 -22.31 1.91
CA SER A 135 19.16 -21.83 3.00
C SER A 135 19.78 -20.50 2.61
N GLY A 136 19.65 -19.51 3.45
CA GLY A 136 20.23 -18.19 3.24
C GLY A 136 20.08 -17.30 4.46
N GLU A 137 20.90 -16.28 4.52
CA GLU A 137 20.72 -15.24 5.52
C GLU A 137 19.44 -14.45 5.19
N ASN A 138 18.61 -14.22 6.20
CA ASN A 138 17.42 -13.39 6.03
C ASN A 138 17.80 -11.91 6.04
N PRO A 139 17.70 -11.17 4.91
CA PRO A 139 18.08 -9.75 4.83
C PRO A 139 17.30 -8.84 5.80
N HIS A 140 16.18 -9.33 6.32
CA HIS A 140 15.34 -8.60 7.27
C HIS A 140 15.55 -9.06 8.73
N SER A 141 16.49 -9.96 8.97
CA SER A 141 16.83 -10.41 10.31
C SER A 141 17.82 -9.45 10.97
N PHE A 142 17.66 -9.24 12.28
CA PHE A 142 18.68 -8.59 13.11
C PHE A 142 20.06 -9.26 13.00
N LEU A 143 20.08 -10.56 12.66
CA LEU A 143 21.30 -11.39 12.55
C LEU A 143 21.86 -11.45 11.10
N TYR A 144 21.37 -10.58 10.20
CA TYR A 144 21.89 -10.51 8.84
C TYR A 144 23.38 -10.09 8.84
N GLY A 145 24.19 -10.80 8.07
CA GLY A 145 25.64 -10.58 8.01
C GLY A 145 26.43 -11.30 9.10
N GLN A 146 25.77 -12.04 10.00
CA GLN A 146 26.45 -12.81 11.05
C GLN A 146 26.62 -14.31 10.70
N GLY A 147 26.43 -14.68 9.44
CA GLY A 147 26.55 -16.06 8.96
C GLY A 147 25.43 -16.99 9.43
N ILE A 148 24.36 -16.46 10.04
CA ILE A 148 23.24 -17.28 10.51
C ILE A 148 22.29 -17.55 9.36
N VAL A 149 22.35 -18.75 8.84
CA VAL A 149 21.53 -19.25 7.74
C VAL A 149 20.20 -19.76 8.27
N THR A 150 19.11 -19.22 7.76
CA THR A 150 17.76 -19.73 8.01
C THR A 150 17.29 -20.54 6.81
N THR A 151 16.72 -21.72 7.08
CA THR A 151 16.14 -22.58 6.03
C THR A 151 14.65 -22.29 5.90
N SER A 152 14.20 -21.98 4.70
CA SER A 152 12.77 -21.77 4.39
C SER A 152 12.30 -22.73 3.30
N PRO A 153 11.13 -23.38 3.47
CA PRO A 153 10.59 -24.27 2.45
C PRO A 153 10.11 -23.49 1.23
N ARG A 154 10.48 -23.95 0.05
CA ARG A 154 9.92 -23.50 -1.21
C ARG A 154 9.02 -24.57 -1.82
N TYR A 155 7.77 -24.26 -2.00
CA TYR A 155 6.81 -25.16 -2.64
C TYR A 155 6.92 -25.05 -4.16
N VAL A 156 6.79 -26.19 -4.85
CA VAL A 156 6.87 -26.22 -6.31
C VAL A 156 5.72 -25.41 -6.90
N ALA A 157 6.07 -24.39 -7.67
CA ALA A 157 5.17 -23.81 -8.63
C ALA A 157 5.79 -24.05 -10.02
N GLU A 158 5.35 -25.07 -10.73
CA GLU A 158 5.77 -25.36 -12.11
C GLU A 158 5.33 -24.28 -13.11
N THR A 159 4.81 -23.15 -12.64
CA THR A 159 4.40 -22.04 -13.49
C THR A 159 5.44 -20.95 -13.41
N SER A 160 6.06 -20.64 -14.55
CA SER A 160 6.80 -19.40 -14.70
C SER A 160 5.82 -18.24 -14.55
N PHE A 161 5.84 -17.58 -13.40
CA PHE A 161 5.16 -16.30 -13.26
C PHE A 161 5.89 -15.32 -14.17
N ALA A 162 5.19 -14.74 -15.13
CA ALA A 162 5.75 -13.64 -15.90
C ALA A 162 6.28 -12.60 -14.90
N SER A 163 7.58 -12.40 -14.87
CA SER A 163 8.28 -11.56 -13.91
C SER A 163 8.03 -10.07 -14.13
N GLY A 164 7.37 -9.71 -15.23
CA GLY A 164 7.02 -8.34 -15.54
C GLY A 164 5.88 -7.82 -14.67
N LYS A 165 6.12 -6.74 -13.90
CA LYS A 165 5.02 -5.90 -13.46
C LYS A 165 4.28 -5.45 -14.72
N PRO A 166 2.91 -5.49 -14.73
CA PRO A 166 2.18 -4.92 -15.84
C PRO A 166 2.62 -3.47 -16.04
N PRO A 167 2.61 -2.96 -17.30
CA PRO A 167 2.93 -1.56 -17.53
C PRO A 167 2.10 -0.70 -16.59
N VAL A 168 2.75 0.32 -16.01
CA VAL A 168 2.10 1.24 -15.10
C VAL A 168 1.15 2.11 -15.92
N ASP A 169 -0.14 1.81 -15.87
CA ASP A 169 -1.20 2.61 -16.49
C ASP A 169 -1.92 3.42 -15.42
N TYR A 170 -1.17 4.30 -14.74
CA TYR A 170 -1.72 5.29 -13.81
C TYR A 170 -0.80 6.50 -13.73
N GLU A 171 -1.34 7.65 -13.31
CA GLU A 171 -0.58 8.85 -13.01
C GLU A 171 0.33 8.57 -11.81
N LYS A 172 1.61 8.31 -12.11
CA LYS A 172 2.57 7.92 -11.08
C LYS A 172 2.93 9.10 -10.18
N TRP A 173 3.02 10.29 -10.76
CA TRP A 173 3.20 11.59 -10.10
C TRP A 173 2.50 12.66 -10.91
N TYR A 174 2.32 13.82 -10.31
CA TYR A 174 1.68 14.98 -10.94
C TYR A 174 2.71 16.03 -11.32
N THR A 175 2.46 16.80 -12.40
CA THR A 175 3.16 18.06 -12.67
C THR A 175 2.62 19.17 -11.77
N ASP A 176 3.35 20.29 -11.67
CA ASP A 176 2.91 21.43 -10.87
C ASP A 176 1.56 21.98 -11.35
N GLU A 177 1.34 22.04 -12.67
CA GLU A 177 0.07 22.48 -13.28
C GLU A 177 -1.07 21.50 -12.94
N GLN A 178 -0.80 20.20 -12.93
CA GLN A 178 -1.78 19.19 -12.54
C GLN A 178 -2.13 19.30 -11.05
N VAL A 179 -1.13 19.55 -10.19
CA VAL A 179 -1.33 19.76 -8.76
C VAL A 179 -2.25 20.97 -8.52
N ASP A 180 -1.97 22.10 -9.16
CA ASP A 180 -2.75 23.33 -9.02
C ASP A 180 -4.17 23.15 -9.57
N ALA A 181 -4.31 22.49 -10.72
CA ALA A 181 -5.61 22.17 -11.30
C ALA A 181 -6.43 21.25 -10.38
N ILE A 182 -5.82 20.22 -9.77
CA ILE A 182 -6.54 19.34 -8.83
C ILE A 182 -6.94 20.12 -7.58
N LEU A 183 -6.03 20.91 -6.99
CA LEU A 183 -6.30 21.72 -5.79
C LEU A 183 -7.44 22.71 -6.00
N SER A 184 -7.51 23.34 -7.17
CA SER A 184 -8.57 24.30 -7.53
C SER A 184 -9.94 23.65 -7.64
N ASN A 185 -10.01 22.36 -7.90
CA ASN A 185 -11.25 21.60 -8.07
C ASN A 185 -11.76 20.95 -6.78
N PHE A 186 -11.09 21.08 -5.64
CA PHE A 186 -11.64 20.69 -4.35
C PHE A 186 -12.55 21.79 -3.80
N ARG A 187 -13.68 21.37 -3.22
CA ARG A 187 -14.71 22.27 -2.68
C ARG A 187 -14.46 22.66 -1.22
N THR A 188 -13.73 21.84 -0.47
CA THR A 188 -13.52 22.00 0.96
C THR A 188 -12.03 22.13 1.29
N TYR A 189 -11.72 22.85 2.35
CA TYR A 189 -10.34 22.90 2.87
C TYR A 189 -9.87 21.56 3.36
N ARG A 190 -10.77 20.73 3.93
CA ARG A 190 -10.48 19.35 4.28
C ARG A 190 -9.88 18.57 3.12
N ASP A 191 -10.54 18.60 1.96
CA ASP A 191 -10.14 17.81 0.80
C ASP A 191 -8.82 18.33 0.21
N LYS A 192 -8.63 19.65 0.21
CA LYS A 192 -7.37 20.30 -0.17
C LYS A 192 -6.24 19.90 0.76
N ALA A 193 -6.47 19.91 2.08
CA ALA A 193 -5.47 19.53 3.08
C ALA A 193 -5.07 18.06 2.95
N VAL A 194 -6.02 17.14 2.79
CA VAL A 194 -5.75 15.70 2.58
C VAL A 194 -4.85 15.49 1.35
N PHE A 195 -5.15 16.16 0.25
CA PHE A 195 -4.37 16.04 -0.97
C PHE A 195 -2.97 16.68 -0.80
N SER A 196 -2.89 17.88 -0.22
CA SER A 196 -1.63 18.58 0.00
C SER A 196 -0.69 17.81 0.92
N LEU A 197 -1.19 17.19 2.00
CA LEU A 197 -0.39 16.32 2.87
C LEU A 197 0.18 15.10 2.12
N SER A 198 -0.52 14.58 1.13
CA SER A 198 0.03 13.52 0.28
C SER A 198 1.22 14.02 -0.57
N LEU A 199 1.21 15.30 -0.96
CA LEU A 199 2.32 15.95 -1.65
C LEU A 199 3.51 16.26 -0.72
N ASP A 200 3.29 16.31 0.60
CA ASP A 200 4.37 16.35 1.60
C ASP A 200 4.96 14.96 1.89
N GLY A 201 4.54 13.95 1.15
CA GLY A 201 5.07 12.60 1.24
C GLY A 201 4.40 11.71 2.26
N LEU A 202 3.24 12.08 2.83
CA LEU A 202 2.48 11.22 3.74
C LEU A 202 1.70 10.13 2.97
N ARG A 203 1.55 8.95 3.58
CA ARG A 203 0.65 7.93 3.06
C ARG A 203 -0.79 8.27 3.41
N ILE A 204 -1.74 7.90 2.56
CA ILE A 204 -3.15 8.22 2.83
C ILE A 204 -3.63 7.65 4.17
N ASP A 205 -3.18 6.43 4.54
CA ASP A 205 -3.52 5.84 5.83
C ASP A 205 -2.90 6.62 7.01
N GLU A 206 -1.70 7.18 6.83
CA GLU A 206 -1.05 8.07 7.80
C GLU A 206 -1.86 9.37 7.96
N ILE A 207 -2.30 9.96 6.86
CA ILE A 207 -3.13 11.18 6.84
C ILE A 207 -4.46 10.94 7.55
N LEU A 208 -5.17 9.88 7.19
CA LEU A 208 -6.51 9.60 7.72
C LEU A 208 -6.52 9.12 9.18
N SER A 209 -5.40 8.60 9.67
CA SER A 209 -5.22 8.22 11.07
C SER A 209 -4.47 9.26 11.92
N ALA A 210 -4.15 10.41 11.34
CA ALA A 210 -3.48 11.48 12.05
C ALA A 210 -4.39 12.06 13.14
N GLN A 211 -3.83 12.32 14.33
CA GLN A 211 -4.56 12.81 15.49
C GLN A 211 -4.27 14.29 15.72
N ILE A 212 -5.28 15.02 16.17
CA ILE A 212 -5.22 16.49 16.29
C ILE A 212 -4.22 16.95 17.36
N ASP A 213 -4.10 16.20 18.45
CA ASP A 213 -3.17 16.48 19.56
C ASP A 213 -1.68 16.29 19.17
N LEU A 214 -1.44 15.69 18.01
CA LEU A 214 -0.10 15.44 17.48
C LEU A 214 0.32 16.43 16.39
N TYR A 215 -0.54 17.38 16.05
CA TYR A 215 -0.21 18.49 15.19
C TYR A 215 0.37 19.65 16.02
N ARG A 216 1.53 20.16 15.63
CA ARG A 216 2.20 21.33 16.21
C ARG A 216 2.18 22.45 15.19
N ALA A 217 1.22 23.36 15.36
CA ALA A 217 1.04 24.48 14.42
C ALA A 217 2.23 25.47 14.45
N ASP A 218 2.79 25.71 15.62
CA ASP A 218 3.96 26.56 15.85
C ASP A 218 5.23 26.06 15.16
N GLU A 219 5.41 24.73 15.14
CA GLU A 219 6.55 24.08 14.49
C GLU A 219 6.25 23.70 13.02
N GLY A 220 5.01 23.74 12.59
CA GLY A 220 4.57 23.21 11.30
C GLY A 220 4.81 21.72 11.16
N THR A 221 4.67 20.94 12.24
CA THR A 221 4.98 19.52 12.27
C THR A 221 3.78 18.67 12.62
N LEU A 222 3.74 17.44 12.08
CA LEU A 222 2.76 16.42 12.39
C LEU A 222 3.45 15.13 12.79
N LYS A 223 3.20 14.66 14.00
CA LYS A 223 3.70 13.38 14.49
C LYS A 223 2.76 12.25 14.10
N LEU A 224 3.29 11.19 13.52
CA LEU A 224 2.55 10.03 13.03
C LEU A 224 2.94 8.79 13.82
N PHE A 225 1.99 8.12 14.47
CA PHE A 225 2.24 6.87 15.19
C PHE A 225 2.04 5.61 14.35
N ARG A 226 1.24 5.70 13.27
CA ARG A 226 1.01 4.57 12.37
C ARG A 226 1.83 4.75 11.10
N SER A 227 2.98 4.11 11.02
CA SER A 227 3.76 4.04 9.80
C SER A 227 4.06 2.59 9.44
N LYS A 228 3.78 2.21 8.19
CA LYS A 228 3.99 0.84 7.71
C LYS A 228 5.44 0.40 7.95
N GLY A 229 5.63 -0.70 8.68
CA GLY A 229 6.93 -1.30 8.94
C GLY A 229 7.67 -0.74 10.15
N ARG A 230 7.10 0.20 10.93
CA ARG A 230 7.63 0.61 12.25
C ARG A 230 6.92 -0.14 13.36
N ARG A 231 7.57 -0.28 14.53
CA ARG A 231 6.95 -0.87 15.71
C ARG A 231 5.84 0.05 16.22
N GLU A 232 4.86 -0.52 16.89
CA GLU A 232 3.82 0.27 17.57
C GLU A 232 4.50 1.23 18.57
N GLY A 233 4.21 2.53 18.46
CA GLY A 233 4.86 3.58 19.24
C GLY A 233 6.09 4.25 18.61
N GLU A 234 6.71 3.67 17.58
CA GLU A 234 7.75 4.34 16.80
C GLU A 234 7.12 5.29 15.78
N GLY A 235 6.79 6.50 16.24
CA GLY A 235 6.30 7.57 15.38
C GLY A 235 7.39 8.17 14.49
N ARG A 236 6.98 8.84 13.42
CA ARG A 236 7.85 9.79 12.69
C ARG A 236 7.25 11.19 12.76
N VAL A 237 8.10 12.19 12.75
CA VAL A 237 7.69 13.59 12.62
C VAL A 237 7.78 13.97 11.15
N CYS A 238 6.70 14.55 10.63
CA CYS A 238 6.66 15.10 9.27
C CYS A 238 6.64 16.62 9.37
N VAL A 239 7.55 17.28 8.66
CA VAL A 239 7.50 18.71 8.45
C VAL A 239 6.53 18.98 7.30
N LEU A 240 5.57 19.86 7.54
CA LEU A 240 4.55 20.22 6.57
C LEU A 240 4.99 21.40 5.74
N SER A 241 4.71 21.38 4.44
CA SER A 241 4.89 22.56 3.59
C SER A 241 3.97 23.69 4.04
N GLU A 242 4.36 24.92 3.76
CA GLU A 242 3.54 26.10 4.07
C GLU A 242 2.12 26.00 3.49
N ARG A 243 2.00 25.48 2.29
CA ARG A 243 0.70 25.21 1.65
C ARG A 243 -0.13 24.23 2.48
N SER A 244 0.46 23.11 2.89
CA SER A 244 -0.25 22.09 3.68
C SER A 244 -0.66 22.61 5.05
N ARG A 245 0.23 23.36 5.71
CA ARG A 245 -0.04 23.99 6.99
C ARG A 245 -1.24 24.93 6.90
N ARG A 246 -1.20 25.88 5.96
CA ARG A 246 -2.28 26.83 5.76
C ARG A 246 -3.62 26.14 5.46
N LEU A 247 -3.63 25.15 4.55
CA LEU A 247 -4.86 24.43 4.20
C LEU A 247 -5.40 23.59 5.36
N LEU A 248 -4.52 23.03 6.18
CA LEU A 248 -4.91 22.29 7.38
C LEU A 248 -5.51 23.22 8.44
N GLU A 249 -4.91 24.37 8.68
CA GLU A 249 -5.40 25.38 9.62
C GLU A 249 -6.76 25.92 9.19
N GLU A 250 -6.93 26.26 7.92
CA GLU A 250 -8.23 26.67 7.37
C GLU A 250 -9.32 25.61 7.57
N TYR A 251 -8.96 24.34 7.38
CA TYR A 251 -9.87 23.23 7.67
C TYR A 251 -10.21 23.15 9.16
N LEU A 252 -9.20 23.22 10.03
CA LEU A 252 -9.40 23.08 11.48
C LEU A 252 -10.26 24.19 12.06
N TYR A 253 -9.98 25.44 11.67
CA TYR A 253 -10.67 26.61 12.21
C TYR A 253 -12.09 26.78 11.66
N ASN A 254 -12.33 26.44 10.41
CA ASN A 254 -13.61 26.70 9.76
C ASN A 254 -14.49 25.44 9.72
N GLU A 255 -14.03 24.39 9.03
CA GLU A 255 -14.88 23.26 8.71
C GLU A 255 -14.95 22.23 9.84
N ARG A 256 -13.81 21.93 10.48
CA ARG A 256 -13.77 20.97 11.59
C ARG A 256 -14.44 21.55 12.82
N SER A 257 -14.17 22.78 13.19
CA SER A 257 -14.81 23.44 14.36
C SER A 257 -16.34 23.47 14.24
N ALA A 258 -16.87 23.66 13.03
CA ALA A 258 -18.31 23.62 12.79
C ALA A 258 -18.90 22.20 13.01
N VAL A 259 -18.15 21.15 12.65
CA VAL A 259 -18.54 19.76 12.92
C VAL A 259 -18.48 19.47 14.42
N GLU A 260 -17.44 19.91 15.10
CA GLU A 260 -17.28 19.72 16.57
C GLU A 260 -18.41 20.40 17.33
N GLY A 261 -18.79 21.64 16.98
CA GLY A 261 -19.94 22.31 17.58
C GLY A 261 -21.21 21.48 17.49
N LYS A 262 -21.54 20.94 16.32
CA LYS A 262 -22.73 20.09 16.13
C LYS A 262 -22.65 18.76 16.90
N LEU A 263 -21.45 18.19 17.03
CA LEU A 263 -21.25 16.96 17.84
C LEU A 263 -21.46 17.25 19.32
N ILE A 264 -20.96 18.38 19.82
CA ILE A 264 -21.18 18.84 21.20
C ILE A 264 -22.67 19.05 21.46
N ASP A 265 -23.38 19.77 20.58
CA ASP A 265 -24.80 20.04 20.68
C ASP A 265 -25.65 18.76 20.73
N SER A 266 -25.21 17.72 20.02
CA SER A 266 -25.85 16.40 20.01
C SER A 266 -25.42 15.47 21.15
N GLY A 267 -24.50 15.88 22.02
CA GLY A 267 -23.93 15.04 23.07
C GLY A 267 -23.05 13.91 22.55
N SER A 268 -22.54 14.02 21.31
CA SER A 268 -21.70 13.00 20.70
C SER A 268 -20.22 13.23 21.02
N LEU A 269 -19.43 12.13 21.08
CA LEU A 269 -18.00 12.21 21.28
C LEU A 269 -17.30 12.79 20.04
N ILE A 270 -16.34 13.68 20.27
CA ILE A 270 -15.49 14.24 19.21
C ILE A 270 -14.34 13.26 18.92
N PRO A 271 -14.19 12.76 17.69
CA PRO A 271 -13.05 11.93 17.33
C PRO A 271 -11.72 12.69 17.41
N THR A 272 -10.65 11.99 17.79
CA THR A 272 -9.29 12.54 17.86
C THR A 272 -8.64 12.65 16.49
N GLU A 273 -9.11 11.91 15.50
CA GLU A 273 -8.63 11.99 14.13
C GLU A 273 -8.86 13.39 13.55
N ILE A 274 -7.86 13.88 12.79
CA ILE A 274 -7.93 15.23 12.19
C ILE A 274 -9.09 15.32 11.20
N PHE A 275 -9.22 14.36 10.27
CA PHE A 275 -10.13 14.46 9.14
C PHE A 275 -11.47 13.79 9.37
N LEU A 276 -12.53 14.58 9.48
CA LEU A 276 -13.89 14.13 9.75
C LEU A 276 -14.79 14.22 8.51
N ASN A 277 -15.85 13.43 8.48
CA ASN A 277 -16.90 13.54 7.48
C ASN A 277 -17.74 14.78 7.70
N LEU A 278 -17.75 15.70 6.73
CA LEU A 278 -18.46 17.01 6.81
C LEU A 278 -19.93 16.94 6.44
N ARG A 279 -20.34 15.92 5.67
CA ARG A 279 -21.72 15.84 5.19
C ARG A 279 -22.64 15.30 6.26
N GLU A 280 -23.75 16.00 6.49
CA GLU A 280 -24.84 15.59 7.37
C GLU A 280 -25.60 14.40 6.76
N ARG A 281 -25.00 13.22 6.86
CA ARG A 281 -25.66 11.96 6.56
C ARG A 281 -25.79 11.15 7.84
N GLU A 282 -27.00 10.62 8.07
CA GLU A 282 -27.25 9.74 9.20
C GLU A 282 -26.19 8.65 9.31
N GLY A 283 -25.66 8.47 10.51
CA GLY A 283 -24.66 7.47 10.85
C GLY A 283 -23.24 7.71 10.35
N SER A 284 -22.94 8.79 9.56
CA SER A 284 -21.59 9.07 9.06
C SER A 284 -21.04 10.46 9.38
N PHE A 285 -21.89 11.43 9.70
CA PHE A 285 -21.50 12.80 10.06
C PHE A 285 -20.55 12.80 11.27
N GLY A 286 -19.50 13.59 11.23
CA GLY A 286 -18.52 13.73 12.29
C GLY A 286 -17.62 12.52 12.54
N LYS A 287 -17.85 11.38 11.89
CA LYS A 287 -16.96 10.21 11.99
C LYS A 287 -15.66 10.43 11.22
N PRO A 288 -14.55 9.76 11.59
CA PRO A 288 -13.30 9.80 10.85
C PRO A 288 -13.50 9.47 9.36
N MET A 289 -12.77 10.17 8.51
CA MET A 289 -12.85 10.00 7.06
C MET A 289 -12.27 8.65 6.63
N ALA A 290 -13.02 7.88 5.86
CA ALA A 290 -12.59 6.58 5.37
C ALA A 290 -11.72 6.69 4.10
N TYR A 291 -10.82 5.73 3.89
CA TYR A 291 -9.95 5.63 2.71
C TYR A 291 -10.72 5.74 1.38
N HIS A 292 -11.83 5.03 1.26
CA HIS A 292 -12.65 5.06 0.04
C HIS A 292 -13.15 6.47 -0.28
N ASN A 293 -13.58 7.22 0.74
CA ASN A 293 -14.05 8.59 0.57
C ASN A 293 -12.93 9.51 0.08
N ALA A 294 -11.73 9.40 0.66
CA ALA A 294 -10.57 10.18 0.23
C ALA A 294 -10.20 9.89 -1.23
N LEU A 295 -10.15 8.60 -1.62
CA LEU A 295 -9.85 8.21 -3.00
C LEU A 295 -10.88 8.78 -3.99
N GLU A 296 -12.17 8.65 -3.71
CA GLU A 296 -13.23 9.13 -4.60
C GLU A 296 -13.24 10.67 -4.72
N ILE A 297 -12.91 11.38 -3.66
CA ILE A 297 -12.79 12.84 -3.67
C ILE A 297 -11.61 13.25 -4.56
N ILE A 298 -10.44 12.63 -4.41
CA ILE A 298 -9.26 12.91 -5.23
C ILE A 298 -9.56 12.61 -6.71
N LYS A 299 -10.14 11.46 -7.02
CA LYS A 299 -10.51 11.08 -8.38
C LYS A 299 -11.48 12.09 -9.03
N ARG A 300 -12.45 12.59 -8.26
CA ARG A 300 -13.41 13.58 -8.76
C ARG A 300 -12.74 14.90 -9.07
N ALA A 301 -11.89 15.41 -8.19
CA ALA A 301 -11.13 16.63 -8.41
C ALA A 301 -10.20 16.49 -9.63
N ALA A 302 -9.48 15.36 -9.74
CA ALA A 302 -8.63 15.07 -10.88
C ALA A 302 -9.40 14.99 -12.21
N LYS A 303 -10.62 14.41 -12.21
CA LYS A 303 -11.49 14.39 -13.39
C LYS A 303 -11.86 15.81 -13.84
N HIS A 304 -12.21 16.69 -12.91
CA HIS A 304 -12.50 18.09 -13.22
C HIS A 304 -11.25 18.88 -13.65
N ALA A 305 -10.07 18.43 -13.25
CA ALA A 305 -8.78 18.93 -13.72
C ALA A 305 -8.33 18.34 -15.07
N GLY A 306 -9.16 17.55 -15.75
CA GLY A 306 -8.87 16.96 -17.06
C GLY A 306 -8.06 15.66 -17.02
N LEU A 307 -7.82 15.08 -15.85
CA LEU A 307 -7.10 13.81 -15.71
C LEU A 307 -8.07 12.62 -15.77
N ASP A 308 -7.59 11.48 -16.27
CA ASP A 308 -8.35 10.22 -16.23
C ASP A 308 -8.46 9.69 -14.80
N PRO A 309 -9.66 9.66 -14.18
CA PRO A 309 -9.84 9.20 -12.82
C PRO A 309 -9.50 7.71 -12.63
N ALA A 310 -9.50 6.90 -13.69
CA ALA A 310 -9.08 5.52 -13.63
C ALA A 310 -7.56 5.38 -13.37
N LYS A 311 -6.78 6.39 -13.76
CA LYS A 311 -5.33 6.44 -13.58
C LYS A 311 -4.89 7.08 -12.25
N VAL A 312 -5.80 7.77 -11.56
CA VAL A 312 -5.50 8.45 -10.28
C VAL A 312 -5.43 7.46 -9.12
N ARG A 313 -4.39 7.59 -8.31
CA ARG A 313 -4.17 6.79 -7.10
C ARG A 313 -3.85 7.70 -5.92
N THR A 314 -4.20 7.26 -4.71
CA THR A 314 -3.85 7.98 -3.48
C THR A 314 -2.34 8.06 -3.24
N HIS A 315 -1.57 7.17 -3.88
CA HIS A 315 -0.11 7.14 -3.76
C HIS A 315 0.59 8.15 -4.71
N SER A 316 -0.12 8.68 -5.71
CA SER A 316 0.48 9.57 -6.72
C SER A 316 1.02 10.87 -6.12
N GLY A 317 0.31 11.48 -5.15
CA GLY A 317 0.82 12.68 -4.45
C GLY A 317 2.14 12.41 -3.72
N ARG A 318 2.23 11.31 -2.99
CA ARG A 318 3.49 10.89 -2.34
C ARG A 318 4.60 10.57 -3.36
N SER A 319 4.24 10.00 -4.49
CA SER A 319 5.20 9.76 -5.59
C SER A 319 5.70 11.06 -6.20
N THR A 320 4.86 12.09 -6.26
CA THR A 320 5.25 13.45 -6.67
C THR A 320 6.32 14.02 -5.74
N LYS A 321 6.14 13.88 -4.41
CA LYS A 321 7.17 14.31 -3.45
C LYS A 321 8.50 13.59 -3.64
N MET A 322 8.46 12.28 -3.90
CA MET A 322 9.69 11.53 -4.14
C MET A 322 10.41 11.98 -5.40
N GLU A 323 9.67 12.25 -6.48
CA GLU A 323 10.23 12.79 -7.73
C GLU A 323 10.88 14.17 -7.50
N GLU A 324 10.23 15.04 -6.73
CA GLU A 324 10.77 16.35 -6.32
C GLU A 324 12.10 16.21 -5.56
N LEU A 325 12.14 15.32 -4.54
CA LEU A 325 13.34 15.13 -3.72
C LEU A 325 14.52 14.57 -4.54
N LEU A 326 14.28 13.61 -5.42
CA LEU A 326 15.32 13.05 -6.30
C LEU A 326 15.80 14.09 -7.31
N ARG A 327 14.91 14.91 -7.86
CA ARG A 327 15.28 16.00 -8.76
C ARG A 327 16.14 17.03 -8.04
N GLN A 328 15.77 17.39 -6.81
CA GLN A 328 16.57 18.32 -6.00
C GLN A 328 17.96 17.74 -5.70
N GLN A 329 18.05 16.48 -5.27
CA GLN A 329 19.33 15.79 -5.03
C GLN A 329 20.18 15.70 -6.31
N ALA A 330 19.57 15.48 -7.47
CA ALA A 330 20.29 15.42 -8.74
C ALA A 330 20.86 16.79 -9.18
N LEU A 331 20.13 17.88 -8.87
CA LEU A 331 20.58 19.26 -9.17
C LEU A 331 21.66 19.74 -8.18
N ASP A 332 21.52 19.41 -6.92
CA ASP A 332 22.47 19.72 -5.85
C ASP A 332 22.65 18.49 -4.94
N PRO A 333 23.68 17.66 -5.18
CA PRO A 333 23.94 16.47 -4.39
C PRO A 333 24.23 16.75 -2.91
N ALA A 334 24.60 17.98 -2.54
CA ALA A 334 24.83 18.37 -1.17
C ALA A 334 23.55 18.77 -0.42
N SER A 335 22.44 19.02 -1.14
CA SER A 335 21.17 19.48 -0.57
C SER A 335 20.47 18.42 0.28
N LEU A 336 20.52 17.16 -0.14
CA LEU A 336 19.82 16.03 0.52
C LEU A 336 20.64 14.75 0.42
N THR A 337 20.84 14.09 1.56
CA THR A 337 21.41 12.73 1.60
C THR A 337 20.33 11.68 1.41
N ASP A 338 20.72 10.47 1.00
CA ASP A 338 19.81 9.32 0.91
C ASP A 338 19.07 9.04 2.23
N ASN A 339 19.76 9.16 3.38
CA ASN A 339 19.16 8.98 4.69
C ASN A 339 18.09 10.04 5.00
N GLN A 340 18.32 11.30 4.64
CA GLN A 340 17.33 12.35 4.80
C GLN A 340 16.09 12.11 3.93
N ILE A 341 16.27 11.63 2.70
CA ILE A 341 15.15 11.21 1.83
C ILE A 341 14.38 10.05 2.47
N LEU A 342 15.08 9.04 3.03
CA LEU A 342 14.42 7.94 3.74
C LEU A 342 13.58 8.43 4.92
N ASP A 343 14.10 9.36 5.70
CA ASP A 343 13.38 9.92 6.87
C ASP A 343 12.17 10.75 6.43
N ILE A 344 12.32 11.64 5.45
CA ILE A 344 11.21 12.43 4.89
C ILE A 344 10.10 11.50 4.39
N MET A 345 10.48 10.45 3.64
CA MET A 345 9.53 9.50 3.08
C MET A 345 9.07 8.43 4.09
N GLY A 346 9.67 8.33 5.27
CA GLY A 346 9.40 7.27 6.25
C GLY A 346 9.62 5.88 5.66
N TRP A 347 10.73 5.68 4.96
CA TRP A 347 11.18 4.40 4.42
C TRP A 347 12.31 3.81 5.27
N LYS A 348 12.46 2.47 5.23
CA LYS A 348 13.52 1.76 5.94
C LYS A 348 14.73 1.47 5.07
N SER A 349 14.57 1.46 3.74
CA SER A 349 15.65 1.19 2.80
C SER A 349 15.44 1.93 1.49
N MET A 350 16.55 2.21 0.79
CA MET A 350 16.56 2.83 -0.53
C MET A 350 16.01 1.93 -1.65
N GLU A 351 15.80 0.63 -1.42
CA GLU A 351 15.09 -0.25 -2.36
C GLU A 351 13.70 0.28 -2.71
N SER A 352 13.05 1.00 -1.77
CA SER A 352 11.76 1.66 -2.00
C SER A 352 11.88 2.82 -3.00
N ALA A 353 13.05 3.42 -3.14
CA ALA A 353 13.36 4.52 -4.05
C ALA A 353 13.78 4.04 -5.46
N GLU A 354 14.26 2.80 -5.59
CA GLU A 354 14.74 2.23 -6.85
C GLU A 354 13.83 2.49 -8.08
N PRO A 355 12.50 2.29 -7.99
CA PRO A 355 11.61 2.54 -9.12
C PRO A 355 11.59 4.00 -9.59
N TYR A 356 12.05 4.93 -8.76
CA TYR A 356 12.11 6.37 -9.05
C TYR A 356 13.51 6.76 -9.53
N LYS A 357 14.59 6.29 -8.88
CA LYS A 357 15.98 6.56 -9.25
C LYS A 357 16.27 6.20 -10.71
N ASN A 358 15.94 5.00 -11.12
CA ASN A 358 16.17 4.51 -12.48
C ASN A 358 15.54 5.39 -13.59
N ARG A 359 14.49 6.12 -13.28
CA ARG A 359 13.87 7.03 -14.23
C ARG A 359 14.49 8.41 -14.17
N GLN A 360 14.75 8.93 -12.97
CA GLN A 360 15.41 10.21 -12.80
C GLN A 360 16.78 10.19 -13.48
N ASP A 361 17.54 9.11 -13.32
CA ASP A 361 18.81 8.91 -14.00
C ASP A 361 18.68 9.00 -15.53
N ARG A 362 17.60 8.44 -16.09
CA ARG A 362 17.35 8.52 -17.55
C ARG A 362 16.97 9.93 -18.00
N VAL A 363 16.10 10.61 -17.27
CA VAL A 363 15.69 11.99 -17.57
C VAL A 363 16.89 12.92 -17.46
N THR A 364 17.62 12.83 -16.36
CA THR A 364 18.82 13.61 -16.10
C THR A 364 19.93 13.31 -17.14
N ALA A 365 20.10 12.04 -17.53
CA ALA A 365 21.05 11.67 -18.58
C ALA A 365 20.72 12.32 -19.93
N VAL A 366 19.44 12.33 -20.33
CA VAL A 366 19.01 12.99 -21.57
C VAL A 366 19.21 14.51 -21.50
N GLU A 367 18.87 15.13 -20.37
CA GLU A 367 19.07 16.58 -20.17
C GLU A 367 20.56 16.94 -20.17
N ASN A 368 21.38 16.19 -19.45
CA ASN A 368 22.83 16.42 -19.42
C ASN A 368 23.46 16.19 -20.80
N TRP A 369 23.00 15.17 -21.54
CA TRP A 369 23.46 14.98 -22.90
C TRP A 369 23.13 16.15 -23.81
N LYS A 370 21.90 16.67 -23.77
CA LYS A 370 21.51 17.87 -24.52
C LYS A 370 22.36 19.09 -24.17
N ARG A 371 22.66 19.30 -22.87
CA ARG A 371 23.54 20.40 -22.43
C ARG A 371 24.96 20.25 -22.93
N LEU A 372 25.50 19.01 -22.92
CA LEU A 372 26.83 18.72 -23.43
C LEU A 372 26.92 18.95 -24.93
N GLU A 373 25.93 18.55 -25.73
CA GLU A 373 25.89 18.79 -27.16
C GLU A 373 25.76 20.30 -27.47
N ALA A 374 24.89 21.02 -26.77
CA ALA A 374 24.79 22.48 -26.93
C ALA A 374 26.12 23.20 -26.60
N ALA A 375 26.81 22.78 -25.54
CA ALA A 375 28.10 23.35 -25.17
C ALA A 375 29.20 23.04 -26.23
N LYS A 376 29.15 21.87 -26.89
CA LYS A 376 30.06 21.55 -27.99
C LYS A 376 29.78 22.37 -29.25
N GLU A 377 28.52 22.61 -29.55
CA GLU A 377 28.13 23.46 -30.68
C GLU A 377 28.55 24.91 -30.44
N GLN A 378 28.37 25.42 -29.24
CA GLN A 378 28.81 26.77 -28.89
C GLN A 378 30.32 26.92 -29.06
N ARG A 379 31.13 25.99 -28.53
CA ARG A 379 32.61 26.03 -28.71
C ARG A 379 33.02 25.98 -30.16
N ARG A 380 32.36 25.17 -30.99
CA ARG A 380 32.64 25.12 -32.43
C ARG A 380 32.32 26.43 -33.16
N ALA A 381 31.23 27.12 -32.71
CA ALA A 381 30.89 28.43 -33.25
C ALA A 381 31.89 29.49 -32.84
N ASP A 382 32.36 29.46 -31.59
CA ASP A 382 33.37 30.39 -31.06
C ASP A 382 34.72 30.18 -31.75
N ASP A 383 35.14 28.91 -32.02
CA ASP A 383 36.36 28.56 -32.70
C ASP A 383 36.34 28.95 -34.21
N GLN A 384 35.16 29.06 -34.82
CA GLN A 384 35.02 29.52 -36.21
C GLN A 384 34.92 31.03 -36.37
N ALA A 385 34.67 31.73 -35.28
CA ALA A 385 34.57 33.18 -35.23
C ALA A 385 35.91 33.86 -34.87
N THR A 386 36.93 33.06 -34.51
CA THR A 386 38.31 33.48 -34.21
C THR A 386 39.23 33.16 -35.38
#